data_6ec81ecbf7b60eed2397852307fee63b
#
_entry.id   6ec81ecbf7b60eed2397852307fee63b
#
_cell.length_a   1.000
_cell.length_b   1.000
_cell.length_c   1.000
_cell.angle_alpha   90.00
_cell.angle_beta   90.00
_cell.angle_gamma   90.00
#
_symmetry.space_group_name_H-M   'P 1'
#
loop_
_entity.id
_entity.type
_entity.pdbx_description
1 polymer ?
#
loop_
_entity_poly.entity_id
_entity_poly.type
_entity_poly.pdbx_seq_one_letter_code
_entity_poly.pdbx_strand_id
1 'polypeptide(L)'
;MKNKIIIVTGDPNSINSELIFKCWRKINSSLKKKIYLIGSYDLILKQFKKLNYPIKISKVKNLDANVKGKNLKIIDINLKFKNPLKVSRKVSSKYVLNSLHLAHKLAISSNNGIINCANSGTGAIFTFT
;
A
#
# COMPACT_ATOMS: atom_id res chain seq x y z
N MET A 1 -1.09 -3.79 -19.53
CA MET A 1 -1.64 -4.73 -18.54
C MET A 1 -2.88 -4.15 -17.92
N LYS A 2 -3.91 -4.90 -18.09
CA LYS A 2 -5.25 -4.42 -17.71
C LYS A 2 -5.61 -4.91 -16.32
N ASN A 3 -6.45 -4.14 -15.65
CA ASN A 3 -7.10 -4.53 -14.39
C ASN A 3 -6.15 -4.71 -13.21
N LYS A 4 -5.08 -3.94 -13.16
CA LYS A 4 -4.28 -3.84 -11.94
C LYS A 4 -4.99 -2.91 -10.95
N ILE A 5 -4.83 -3.22 -9.68
CA ILE A 5 -5.41 -2.42 -8.60
C ILE A 5 -4.27 -1.88 -7.77
N ILE A 6 -4.21 -0.57 -7.65
CA ILE A 6 -3.19 0.12 -6.87
C ILE A 6 -3.82 0.56 -5.56
N ILE A 7 -3.25 0.11 -4.44
CA ILE A 7 -3.71 0.51 -3.12
C ILE A 7 -2.64 1.39 -2.49
N VAL A 8 -2.99 2.65 -2.24
CA VAL A 8 -2.12 3.57 -1.52
C VAL A 8 -2.31 3.33 -0.03
N THR A 9 -1.22 3.08 0.69
CA THR A 9 -1.28 2.71 2.10
C THR A 9 -1.76 3.83 3.02
N GLY A 10 -1.66 5.09 2.58
CA GLY A 10 -2.20 6.21 3.32
C GLY A 10 -1.39 6.61 4.53
N ASP A 11 -2.06 7.21 5.51
CA ASP A 11 -1.41 7.72 6.73
C ASP A 11 -0.76 6.59 7.53
N PRO A 12 0.56 6.67 7.79
CA PRO A 12 1.25 5.61 8.53
C PRO A 12 0.79 5.47 9.99
N ASN A 13 0.13 6.48 10.53
CA ASN A 13 -0.38 6.46 11.91
C ASN A 13 -1.82 5.96 12.02
N SER A 14 -2.41 5.50 10.93
CA SER A 14 -3.78 5.02 10.90
C SER A 14 -3.86 3.50 11.05
N ILE A 15 -5.06 2.96 11.02
CA ILE A 15 -5.33 1.52 11.06
C ILE A 15 -5.19 0.86 9.68
N ASN A 16 -4.58 1.53 8.72
CA ASN A 16 -4.57 1.05 7.33
C ASN A 16 -3.84 -0.28 7.17
N SER A 17 -2.75 -0.50 7.91
CA SER A 17 -2.05 -1.80 7.85
C SER A 17 -2.94 -2.94 8.33
N GLU A 18 -3.75 -2.72 9.36
CA GLU A 18 -4.72 -3.71 9.83
C GLU A 18 -5.79 -3.98 8.78
N LEU A 19 -6.31 -2.93 8.14
CA LEU A 19 -7.31 -3.08 7.08
C LEU A 19 -6.74 -3.85 5.89
N ILE A 20 -5.52 -3.55 5.49
CA ILE A 20 -4.84 -4.24 4.40
C ILE A 20 -4.69 -5.73 4.73
N PHE A 21 -4.26 -6.05 5.95
CA PHE A 21 -4.12 -7.43 6.38
C PHE A 21 -5.46 -8.18 6.34
N LYS A 22 -6.50 -7.59 6.91
CA LYS A 22 -7.82 -8.23 6.97
C LYS A 22 -8.41 -8.44 5.57
N CYS A 23 -8.27 -7.46 4.70
CA CYS A 23 -8.74 -7.57 3.32
C CYS A 23 -7.95 -8.61 2.55
N TRP A 24 -6.62 -8.61 2.70
CA TRP A 24 -5.75 -9.55 1.99
C TRP A 24 -6.11 -11.00 2.29
N ARG A 25 -6.44 -11.29 3.52
CA ARG A 25 -6.81 -12.66 3.93
C ARG A 25 -8.10 -13.17 3.27
N LYS A 26 -9.00 -12.25 2.91
CA LYS A 26 -10.33 -12.60 2.42
C LYS A 26 -10.42 -12.70 0.90
N ILE A 27 -9.47 -12.13 0.18
CA ILE A 27 -9.54 -12.12 -1.29
C ILE A 27 -8.94 -13.39 -1.87
N ASN A 28 -9.41 -13.75 -3.07
CA ASN A 28 -8.94 -14.95 -3.74
C ASN A 28 -7.59 -14.74 -4.43
N SER A 29 -6.98 -15.83 -4.88
CA SER A 29 -5.66 -15.79 -5.51
C SER A 29 -5.64 -14.98 -6.81
N SER A 30 -6.72 -15.03 -7.57
CA SER A 30 -6.84 -14.28 -8.82
C SER A 30 -6.78 -12.78 -8.57
N LEU A 31 -7.48 -12.30 -7.56
CA LEU A 31 -7.48 -10.89 -7.20
C LEU A 31 -6.14 -10.47 -6.59
N LYS A 32 -5.53 -11.34 -5.79
CA LYS A 32 -4.22 -11.05 -5.18
C LYS A 32 -3.15 -10.74 -6.21
N LYS A 33 -3.19 -11.39 -7.36
CA LYS A 33 -2.22 -11.15 -8.43
C LYS A 33 -2.32 -9.75 -9.03
N LYS A 34 -3.47 -9.12 -8.92
CA LYS A 34 -3.73 -7.80 -9.51
C LYS A 34 -3.40 -6.65 -8.57
N ILE A 35 -3.18 -6.91 -7.30
CA ILE A 35 -3.04 -5.87 -6.27
C ILE A 35 -1.58 -5.49 -6.08
N TYR A 36 -1.33 -4.19 -6.07
CA TYR A 36 -0.04 -3.59 -5.77
C TYR A 36 -0.24 -2.49 -4.73
N LEU A 37 0.56 -2.54 -3.68
CA LEU A 37 0.59 -1.45 -2.72
C LEU A 37 1.56 -0.36 -3.18
N ILE A 38 1.29 0.87 -2.80
CA ILE A 38 2.26 1.96 -2.85
C ILE A 38 2.43 2.48 -1.44
N GLY A 39 3.65 2.42 -0.94
CA GLY A 39 3.95 2.84 0.41
C GLY A 39 5.37 2.46 0.79
N SER A 40 5.72 2.66 2.05
CA SER A 40 7.03 2.29 2.54
C SER A 40 7.08 0.79 2.86
N TYR A 41 7.94 0.08 2.14
CA TYR A 41 8.16 -1.34 2.39
C TYR A 41 8.59 -1.58 3.85
N ASP A 42 9.56 -0.80 4.32
CA ASP A 42 10.07 -0.96 5.69
C ASP A 42 9.00 -0.70 6.73
N LEU A 43 8.19 0.33 6.53
CA LEU A 43 7.12 0.66 7.47
C LEU A 43 6.09 -0.45 7.56
N ILE A 44 5.58 -0.90 6.42
CA ILE A 44 4.55 -1.94 6.38
C ILE A 44 5.09 -3.25 6.94
N LEU A 45 6.31 -3.62 6.58
CA LEU A 45 6.95 -4.83 7.11
C LEU A 45 7.04 -4.78 8.63
N LYS A 46 7.49 -3.65 9.18
CA LYS A 46 7.63 -3.50 10.63
C LYS A 46 6.30 -3.41 11.34
N GLN A 47 5.30 -2.77 10.73
CA GLN A 47 3.95 -2.74 11.28
C GLN A 47 3.34 -4.14 11.34
N PHE A 48 3.46 -4.91 10.27
CA PHE A 48 2.97 -6.29 10.25
C PHE A 48 3.67 -7.15 11.30
N LYS A 49 4.98 -6.95 11.47
CA LYS A 49 5.74 -7.66 12.50
C LYS A 49 5.24 -7.33 13.90
N LYS A 50 5.07 -6.04 14.21
CA LYS A 50 4.62 -5.61 15.53
C LYS A 50 3.20 -6.06 15.85
N LEU A 51 2.36 -6.14 14.84
CA LEU A 51 0.97 -6.55 15.00
C LEU A 51 0.76 -8.05 14.82
N ASN A 52 1.85 -8.81 14.59
CA ASN A 52 1.81 -10.25 14.40
C ASN A 52 0.95 -10.67 13.21
N TYR A 53 1.05 -9.93 12.11
CA TYR A 53 0.34 -10.25 10.88
C TYR A 53 1.26 -11.08 9.96
N PRO A 54 0.95 -12.36 9.72
CA PRO A 54 1.82 -13.24 8.95
C PRO A 54 1.62 -13.09 7.44
N ILE A 55 1.94 -11.91 6.92
CA ILE A 55 1.90 -11.66 5.48
C ILE A 55 3.32 -11.42 4.98
N LYS A 56 3.67 -12.10 3.88
CA LYS A 56 4.93 -11.85 3.19
C LYS A 56 4.73 -10.75 2.16
N ILE A 57 5.67 -9.81 2.14
CA ILE A 57 5.65 -8.67 1.23
C ILE A 57 6.86 -8.74 0.32
N SER A 58 6.66 -8.41 -0.95
CA SER A 58 7.74 -8.34 -1.94
C SER A 58 7.83 -6.94 -2.52
N LYS A 59 9.02 -6.36 -2.49
CA LYS A 59 9.28 -5.06 -3.11
C LYS A 59 9.37 -5.23 -4.62
N VAL A 60 8.62 -4.45 -5.37
CA VAL A 60 8.63 -4.48 -6.83
C VAL A 60 8.86 -3.07 -7.38
N LYS A 61 9.31 -2.97 -8.62
CA LYS A 61 9.64 -1.68 -9.24
C LYS A 61 8.50 -1.09 -10.05
N ASN A 62 7.62 -1.93 -10.56
CA ASN A 62 6.54 -1.48 -11.43
C ASN A 62 5.36 -2.45 -11.38
N LEU A 63 4.31 -2.14 -12.14
CA LEU A 63 3.08 -2.92 -12.17
C LEU A 63 3.15 -4.17 -13.04
N ASP A 64 4.27 -4.41 -13.71
CA ASP A 64 4.46 -5.59 -14.55
C ASP A 64 5.33 -6.66 -13.89
N ALA A 65 5.81 -6.39 -12.69
CA ALA A 65 6.69 -7.32 -11.99
C ALA A 65 5.97 -8.60 -11.61
N ASN A 66 6.56 -9.72 -11.95
CA ASN A 66 6.09 -11.02 -11.54
C ASN A 66 6.79 -11.44 -10.25
N VAL A 67 6.01 -11.83 -9.27
CA VAL A 67 6.52 -12.30 -7.99
C VAL A 67 6.01 -13.71 -7.77
N LYS A 68 6.93 -14.61 -7.42
CA LYS A 68 6.57 -15.98 -7.09
C LYS A 68 5.72 -16.04 -5.83
N GLY A 69 4.73 -16.93 -5.86
CA GLY A 69 3.88 -17.15 -4.70
C GLY A 69 2.79 -16.10 -4.54
N LYS A 70 2.29 -16.01 -3.32
CA LYS A 70 1.17 -15.14 -2.98
C LYS A 70 1.60 -13.92 -2.16
N ASN A 71 2.83 -13.46 -2.38
CA ASN A 71 3.33 -12.31 -1.64
C ASN A 71 2.62 -11.03 -2.06
N LEU A 72 2.36 -10.19 -1.08
CA LEU A 72 1.80 -8.86 -1.33
C LEU A 72 2.89 -7.98 -1.95
N LYS A 73 2.62 -7.43 -3.11
CA LYS A 73 3.59 -6.61 -3.84
C LYS A 73 3.48 -5.15 -3.43
N ILE A 74 4.62 -4.52 -3.20
CA ILE A 74 4.66 -3.10 -2.83
C ILE A 74 5.68 -2.35 -3.69
N ILE A 75 5.25 -1.20 -4.20
CA ILE A 75 6.14 -0.24 -4.83
C ILE A 75 6.58 0.72 -3.75
N ASP A 76 7.89 0.73 -3.46
CA ASP A 76 8.43 1.40 -2.29
C ASP A 76 8.49 2.91 -2.43
N ILE A 77 8.00 3.60 -1.40
CA ILE A 77 8.15 5.04 -1.20
C ILE A 77 9.00 5.24 0.05
N ASN A 78 10.05 6.03 -0.05
CA ASN A 78 10.94 6.27 1.06
C ASN A 78 10.22 6.98 2.21
N LEU A 79 10.42 6.48 3.43
CA LEU A 79 9.87 7.08 4.64
C LEU A 79 10.85 6.87 5.77
N LYS A 80 11.25 7.96 6.43
CA LYS A 80 12.10 7.91 7.61
C LYS A 80 11.23 7.89 8.86
N PHE A 81 11.46 6.91 9.73
CA PHE A 81 10.72 6.79 10.97
C PHE A 81 11.56 6.07 12.01
N LYS A 82 11.27 6.32 13.29
CA LYS A 82 11.88 5.58 14.39
C LYS A 82 10.94 4.52 14.94
N ASN A 83 9.67 4.87 15.12
CA ASN A 83 8.65 3.95 15.60
C ASN A 83 7.63 3.71 14.50
N PRO A 84 7.43 2.46 14.04
CA PRO A 84 6.50 2.17 12.94
C PRO A 84 5.04 2.44 13.28
N LEU A 85 4.72 2.56 14.57
CA LEU A 85 3.35 2.86 15.00
C LEU A 85 3.15 4.33 15.39
N LYS A 86 4.21 5.14 15.28
CA LYS A 86 4.14 6.57 15.61
C LYS A 86 5.12 7.35 14.74
N VAL A 87 4.64 7.80 13.60
CA VAL A 87 5.44 8.59 12.65
C VAL A 87 5.07 10.06 12.78
N SER A 88 6.07 10.96 12.69
CA SER A 88 5.81 12.40 12.85
C SER A 88 4.82 12.89 11.78
N ARG A 89 3.98 13.86 12.15
CA ARG A 89 2.95 14.38 11.25
C ARG A 89 3.56 15.04 10.00
N LYS A 90 4.65 15.75 10.15
CA LYS A 90 5.33 16.42 9.03
C LYS A 90 5.81 15.42 7.98
N VAL A 91 6.45 14.34 8.44
CA VAL A 91 6.94 13.28 7.58
C VAL A 91 5.77 12.50 6.97
N SER A 92 4.73 12.23 7.75
CA SER A 92 3.54 11.52 7.28
C SER A 92 2.83 12.24 6.16
N SER A 93 2.63 13.55 6.28
CA SER A 93 1.92 14.34 5.27
C SER A 93 2.63 14.31 3.93
N LYS A 94 3.94 14.46 3.95
CA LYS A 94 4.75 14.41 2.72
C LYS A 94 4.72 13.01 2.10
N TYR A 95 4.82 11.99 2.91
CA TYR A 95 4.77 10.60 2.49
C TYR A 95 3.44 10.26 1.81
N VAL A 96 2.33 10.65 2.42
CA VAL A 96 0.99 10.43 1.84
C VAL A 96 0.86 11.12 0.49
N LEU A 97 1.30 12.38 0.41
CA LEU A 97 1.23 13.13 -0.83
C LEU A 97 2.08 12.52 -1.94
N ASN A 98 3.29 12.11 -1.63
CA ASN A 98 4.19 11.44 -2.59
C ASN A 98 3.59 10.12 -3.08
N SER A 99 2.99 9.37 -2.17
CA SER A 99 2.34 8.09 -2.51
C SER A 99 1.17 8.29 -3.45
N LEU A 100 0.34 9.30 -3.19
CA LEU A 100 -0.80 9.63 -4.05
C LEU A 100 -0.35 10.10 -5.43
N HIS A 101 0.71 10.92 -5.51
CA HIS A 101 1.24 11.37 -6.79
C HIS A 101 1.73 10.21 -7.64
N LEU A 102 2.46 9.28 -7.04
CA LEU A 102 2.95 8.12 -7.78
C LEU A 102 1.80 7.22 -8.22
N ALA A 103 0.82 6.99 -7.35
CA ALA A 103 -0.34 6.17 -7.68
C ALA A 103 -1.12 6.76 -8.85
N HIS A 104 -1.35 8.07 -8.81
CA HIS A 104 -2.07 8.77 -9.86
C HIS A 104 -1.32 8.68 -11.20
N LYS A 105 -0.02 8.89 -11.17
CA LYS A 105 0.82 8.79 -12.36
C LYS A 105 0.75 7.38 -12.99
N LEU A 106 0.86 6.35 -12.16
CA LEU A 106 0.79 4.96 -12.62
C LEU A 106 -0.59 4.59 -13.16
N ALA A 107 -1.65 5.08 -12.52
CA ALA A 107 -3.01 4.82 -12.96
C ALA A 107 -3.30 5.46 -14.33
N ILE A 108 -2.88 6.70 -14.53
CA ILE A 108 -3.08 7.40 -15.80
C ILE A 108 -2.31 6.71 -16.92
N SER A 109 -1.05 6.39 -16.70
CA SER A 109 -0.19 5.81 -17.73
C SER A 109 -0.60 4.38 -18.11
N SER A 110 -1.23 3.65 -17.21
CA SER A 110 -1.54 2.23 -17.39
C SER A 110 -3.03 1.94 -17.44
N ASN A 111 -3.87 2.95 -17.31
CA ASN A 111 -5.33 2.79 -17.24
C ASN A 111 -5.77 1.81 -16.16
N ASN A 112 -5.16 1.90 -14.99
CA ASN A 112 -5.44 1.04 -13.84
C ASN A 112 -6.30 1.76 -12.81
N GLY A 113 -6.97 0.97 -11.97
CA GLY A 113 -7.72 1.51 -10.85
C GLY A 113 -6.84 1.87 -9.66
N ILE A 114 -7.24 2.89 -8.93
CA ILE A 114 -6.57 3.29 -7.69
C ILE A 114 -7.56 3.18 -6.53
N ILE A 115 -7.08 2.58 -5.44
CA ILE A 115 -7.77 2.62 -4.15
C ILE A 115 -6.86 3.34 -3.17
N ASN A 116 -7.33 4.44 -2.62
CA ASN A 116 -6.59 5.18 -1.61
C ASN A 116 -7.14 4.83 -0.23
N CYS A 117 -6.29 4.25 0.62
CA CYS A 117 -6.66 4.03 2.01
C CYS A 117 -6.81 5.36 2.72
N ALA A 118 -7.69 5.39 3.69
CA ALA A 118 -8.05 6.61 4.39
C ALA A 118 -6.87 7.26 5.08
N ASN A 119 -6.85 8.59 5.06
CA ASN A 119 -6.00 9.38 5.93
C ASN A 119 -6.58 9.37 7.33
N SER A 120 -5.74 9.74 8.32
CA SER A 120 -6.18 9.76 9.71
C SER A 120 -7.44 10.61 9.87
N GLY A 121 -8.42 10.06 10.55
CA GLY A 121 -9.65 10.75 10.90
C GLY A 121 -10.76 10.71 9.85
N THR A 122 -10.51 10.29 8.64
CA THR A 122 -11.54 10.27 7.61
C THR A 122 -12.23 8.92 7.44
N GLY A 123 -11.48 7.83 7.56
CA GLY A 123 -12.01 6.49 7.34
C GLY A 123 -12.51 6.24 5.92
N ALA A 124 -12.23 7.13 5.00
CA ALA A 124 -12.73 7.04 3.63
C ALA A 124 -11.76 6.29 2.73
N ILE A 125 -12.32 5.52 1.80
CA ILE A 125 -11.55 4.85 0.76
C ILE A 125 -12.04 5.39 -0.58
N PHE A 126 -11.11 5.86 -1.42
CA PHE A 126 -11.43 6.37 -2.74
C PHE A 126 -10.96 5.38 -3.81
N THR A 127 -11.82 5.13 -4.78
CA THR A 127 -11.49 4.27 -5.91
C THR A 127 -11.60 5.07 -7.20
N PHE A 128 -10.55 5.00 -8.01
CA PHE A 128 -10.51 5.64 -9.33
C PHE A 128 -10.22 4.56 -10.38
N THR A 129 -10.90 4.68 -11.48
CA THR A 129 -10.69 3.77 -12.62
C THR A 129 -10.30 4.52 -13.87
#